data_f71bb1b7cee89fce79cf2a047903d3d8
#
_entry.id   f71bb1b7cee89fce79cf2a047903d3d8
#
_cell.length_a   1.000
_cell.length_b   1.000
_cell.length_c   1.000
_cell.angle_alpha   90.00
_cell.angle_beta   90.00
_cell.angle_gamma   90.00
#
_symmetry.space_group_name_H-M   'P 1'
#
loop_
_entity.id
_entity.type
_entity.pdbx_description
1 polymer ?
#
loop_
_entity_poly.entity_id
_entity_poly.type
_entity_poly.pdbx_seq_one_letter_code
_entity_poly.pdbx_strand_id
1 'polypeptide(L)'
;MGFIKARGSALYCEEQGDGPPILLIPPAGSTASTWGTVAGDLAGAGRVIAYDRRGYSRSGGEVVRSAAEHALDAAALLDTLEAGPTVAVGTSAGATIALDLAVRRPDLVRAVVVHEAAWRALRHPSASGVGTLARMRWLAWRGRYPEAAETLLRWVYAYREWRIDDLGSASPQSW
;
A
#
# COMPACT_ATOMS: atom_id res chain seq x y z
N MET A 1 -6.68 12.89 11.20
CA MET A 1 -5.31 12.78 10.64
C MET A 1 -4.30 12.93 11.74
N GLY A 2 -3.32 12.04 11.83
CA GLY A 2 -2.31 12.10 12.88
C GLY A 2 -1.24 11.03 12.74
N PHE A 3 -0.34 10.98 13.73
CA PHE A 3 0.70 9.97 13.81
C PHE A 3 0.37 9.00 14.94
N ILE A 4 0.37 7.72 14.63
CA ILE A 4 0.13 6.62 15.57
C ILE A 4 1.43 5.88 15.81
N LYS A 5 1.79 5.67 17.07
CA LYS A 5 2.98 4.89 17.44
C LYS A 5 2.67 3.40 17.28
N ALA A 6 3.37 2.75 16.35
CA ALA A 6 3.24 1.32 16.09
C ALA A 6 4.63 0.69 15.96
N ARG A 7 4.95 -0.30 16.80
CA ARG A 7 6.22 -1.05 16.79
C ARG A 7 7.47 -0.16 16.70
N GLY A 8 7.51 0.91 17.47
CA GLY A 8 8.64 1.84 17.53
C GLY A 8 8.73 2.86 16.39
N SER A 9 7.79 2.87 15.46
CA SER A 9 7.68 3.86 14.39
C SER A 9 6.42 4.72 14.55
N ALA A 10 6.47 5.95 14.04
CA ALA A 10 5.30 6.82 13.93
C ALA A 10 4.68 6.62 12.55
N LEU A 11 3.53 5.98 12.47
CA LEU A 11 2.80 5.79 11.23
C LEU A 11 1.80 6.94 11.04
N TYR A 12 1.85 7.59 9.90
CA TYR A 12 0.84 8.58 9.53
C TYR A 12 -0.47 7.88 9.19
N CYS A 13 -1.57 8.38 9.75
CA CYS A 13 -2.89 7.79 9.61
C CYS A 13 -3.94 8.86 9.35
N GLU A 14 -4.88 8.56 8.48
CA GLU A 14 -6.08 9.34 8.17
C GLU A 14 -7.30 8.51 8.53
N GLU A 15 -8.25 9.11 9.25
CA GLU A 15 -9.49 8.46 9.64
C GLU A 15 -10.69 9.29 9.16
N GLN A 16 -11.73 8.60 8.66
CA GLN A 16 -12.97 9.21 8.18
C GLN A 16 -14.15 8.28 8.50
N GLY A 17 -15.32 8.87 8.81
CA GLY A 17 -16.53 8.12 9.13
C GLY A 17 -16.50 7.48 10.51
N ASP A 18 -17.63 6.87 10.87
CA ASP A 18 -17.85 6.20 12.14
C ASP A 18 -18.45 4.80 11.92
N GLY A 19 -18.28 3.90 12.91
CA GLY A 19 -18.85 2.56 12.87
C GLY A 19 -17.82 1.46 12.68
N PRO A 20 -18.17 0.34 12.01
CA PRO A 20 -17.28 -0.79 11.86
C PRO A 20 -15.98 -0.43 11.13
N PRO A 21 -14.80 -0.84 11.65
CA PRO A 21 -13.52 -0.43 11.07
C PRO A 21 -13.25 -1.04 9.69
N ILE A 22 -12.67 -0.22 8.80
CA ILE A 22 -12.21 -0.57 7.46
C ILE A 22 -10.77 -0.07 7.31
N LEU A 23 -9.81 -0.98 7.19
CA LEU A 23 -8.40 -0.64 7.01
C LEU A 23 -8.03 -0.63 5.53
N LEU A 24 -7.50 0.48 5.03
CA LEU A 24 -7.03 0.63 3.64
C LEU A 24 -5.51 0.56 3.59
N ILE A 25 -4.96 -0.46 2.92
CA ILE A 25 -3.53 -0.73 2.83
C ILE A 25 -3.03 -0.38 1.43
N PRO A 26 -2.18 0.67 1.29
CA PRO A 26 -1.76 1.16 -0.02
C PRO A 26 -0.81 0.21 -0.76
N PRO A 27 -0.74 0.29 -2.09
CA PRO A 27 0.21 -0.46 -2.90
C PRO A 27 1.66 -0.01 -2.68
N ALA A 28 2.61 -0.69 -3.31
CA ALA A 28 4.01 -0.30 -3.26
C ALA A 28 4.22 1.09 -3.88
N GLY A 29 5.07 1.92 -3.25
CA GLY A 29 5.38 3.27 -3.74
C GLY A 29 4.25 4.28 -3.60
N SER A 30 3.22 3.96 -2.80
CA SER A 30 2.02 4.79 -2.65
C SER A 30 1.74 5.10 -1.17
N THR A 31 0.79 6.00 -0.94
CA THR A 31 0.43 6.58 0.37
C THR A 31 -1.04 6.37 0.69
N ALA A 32 -1.47 6.76 1.88
CA ALA A 32 -2.88 6.81 2.27
C ALA A 32 -3.73 7.61 1.28
N SER A 33 -3.16 8.68 0.68
CA SER A 33 -3.87 9.55 -0.27
C SER A 33 -4.35 8.83 -1.54
N THR A 34 -3.76 7.68 -1.89
CA THR A 34 -4.24 6.83 -2.99
C THR A 34 -5.71 6.42 -2.84
N TRP A 35 -6.18 6.35 -1.61
CA TRP A 35 -7.52 5.94 -1.26
C TRP A 35 -8.53 7.09 -1.20
N GLY A 36 -8.11 8.35 -1.43
CA GLY A 36 -8.89 9.55 -1.15
C GLY A 36 -10.37 9.48 -1.51
N THR A 37 -10.72 9.23 -2.78
CA THR A 37 -12.11 9.07 -3.22
C THR A 37 -12.78 7.85 -2.59
N VAL A 38 -12.11 6.70 -2.63
CA VAL A 38 -12.63 5.44 -2.08
C VAL A 38 -12.84 5.54 -0.57
N ALA A 39 -11.92 6.19 0.14
CA ALA A 39 -12.06 6.42 1.58
C ALA A 39 -13.29 7.28 1.91
N GLY A 40 -13.53 8.33 1.12
CA GLY A 40 -14.72 9.18 1.26
C GLY A 40 -16.03 8.42 1.02
N ASP A 41 -16.09 7.59 -0.03
CA ASP A 41 -17.26 6.78 -0.36
C ASP A 41 -17.54 5.73 0.74
N LEU A 42 -16.50 5.11 1.29
CA LEU A 42 -16.61 4.12 2.35
C LEU A 42 -16.92 4.71 3.73
N ALA A 43 -16.66 6.01 3.94
CA ALA A 43 -16.88 6.67 5.23
C ALA A 43 -18.36 6.67 5.67
N GLY A 44 -19.30 6.51 4.74
CA GLY A 44 -20.72 6.32 5.02
C GLY A 44 -21.07 4.91 5.53
N ALA A 45 -20.18 3.94 5.35
CA ALA A 45 -20.39 2.54 5.73
C ALA A 45 -19.58 2.11 6.98
N GLY A 46 -18.59 2.90 7.39
CA GLY A 46 -17.76 2.56 8.54
C GLY A 46 -16.65 3.56 8.85
N ARG A 47 -15.89 3.28 9.91
CA ARG A 47 -14.68 4.01 10.28
C ARG A 47 -13.53 3.59 9.36
N VAL A 48 -13.24 4.39 8.36
CA VAL A 48 -12.18 4.15 7.37
C VAL A 48 -10.84 4.63 7.95
N ILE A 49 -9.84 3.76 7.91
CA ILE A 49 -8.48 3.98 8.40
C ILE A 49 -7.54 3.77 7.22
N ALA A 50 -6.93 4.83 6.70
CA ALA A 50 -5.88 4.79 5.68
C ALA A 50 -4.55 5.23 6.30
N TYR A 51 -3.44 4.59 5.95
CA TYR A 51 -2.15 4.90 6.55
C TYR A 51 -1.00 4.82 5.56
N ASP A 52 0.07 5.56 5.84
CA ASP A 52 1.34 5.41 5.14
C ASP A 52 2.15 4.31 5.80
N ARG A 53 2.70 3.38 5.01
CA ARG A 53 3.50 2.27 5.55
C ARG A 53 4.81 2.77 6.14
N ARG A 54 5.37 2.05 7.09
CA ARG A 54 6.68 2.34 7.71
C ARG A 54 7.75 2.63 6.66
N GLY A 55 8.47 3.74 6.83
CA GLY A 55 9.55 4.17 5.95
C GLY A 55 9.10 4.71 4.59
N TYR A 56 7.78 4.94 4.41
CA TYR A 56 7.23 5.52 3.19
C TYR A 56 6.51 6.84 3.49
N SER A 57 6.70 7.81 2.60
CA SER A 57 6.06 9.12 2.64
C SER A 57 6.16 9.80 4.01
N ARG A 58 5.03 10.03 4.69
CA ARG A 58 4.95 10.74 5.98
C ARG A 58 5.31 9.85 7.18
N SER A 59 5.25 8.53 7.04
CA SER A 59 5.57 7.59 8.12
C SER A 59 7.06 7.50 8.39
N GLY A 60 7.42 7.48 9.66
CA GLY A 60 8.79 7.32 10.11
C GLY A 60 9.30 5.88 10.06
N GLY A 61 10.56 5.71 10.48
CA GLY A 61 11.25 4.43 10.58
C GLY A 61 11.98 4.03 9.29
N GLU A 62 12.70 2.92 9.37
CA GLU A 62 13.41 2.37 8.21
C GLU A 62 12.46 1.72 7.22
N VAL A 63 12.82 1.77 5.93
CA VAL A 63 12.06 1.12 4.86
C VAL A 63 12.09 -0.40 5.06
N VAL A 64 10.91 -0.96 5.28
CA VAL A 64 10.71 -2.40 5.38
C VAL A 64 10.22 -2.95 4.05
N ARG A 65 10.76 -4.09 3.63
CA ARG A 65 10.42 -4.73 2.34
C ARG A 65 9.61 -6.01 2.49
N SER A 66 9.42 -6.48 3.71
CA SER A 66 8.67 -7.70 4.02
C SER A 66 7.18 -7.40 4.19
N ALA A 67 6.32 -8.13 3.49
CA ALA A 67 4.87 -8.06 3.70
C ALA A 67 4.51 -8.43 5.14
N ALA A 68 5.22 -9.40 5.74
CA ALA A 68 5.04 -9.83 7.12
C ALA A 68 5.29 -8.70 8.12
N GLU A 69 6.37 -7.93 7.94
CA GLU A 69 6.67 -6.79 8.81
C GLU A 69 5.62 -5.69 8.67
N HIS A 70 5.18 -5.38 7.44
CA HIS A 70 4.09 -4.44 7.24
C HIS A 70 2.76 -4.92 7.82
N ALA A 71 2.49 -6.23 7.79
CA ALA A 71 1.30 -6.80 8.42
C ALA A 71 1.35 -6.66 9.95
N LEU A 72 2.51 -6.87 10.56
CA LEU A 72 2.71 -6.63 11.99
C LEU A 72 2.57 -5.14 12.36
N ASP A 73 3.00 -4.23 11.50
CA ASP A 73 2.79 -2.79 11.70
C ASP A 73 1.31 -2.42 11.60
N ALA A 74 0.59 -2.98 10.62
CA ALA A 74 -0.85 -2.80 10.49
C ALA A 74 -1.62 -3.37 11.69
N ALA A 75 -1.20 -4.52 12.22
CA ALA A 75 -1.75 -5.09 13.43
C ALA A 75 -1.56 -4.15 14.64
N ALA A 76 -0.34 -3.64 14.85
CA ALA A 76 -0.05 -2.72 15.94
C ALA A 76 -0.79 -1.38 15.80
N LEU A 77 -1.02 -0.91 14.57
CA LEU A 77 -1.87 0.25 14.29
C LEU A 77 -3.31 -0.01 14.73
N LEU A 78 -3.88 -1.15 14.32
CA LEU A 78 -5.25 -1.54 14.70
C LEU A 78 -5.40 -1.75 16.21
N ASP A 79 -4.43 -2.39 16.86
CA ASP A 79 -4.41 -2.55 18.32
C ASP A 79 -4.41 -1.18 19.04
N THR A 80 -3.58 -0.24 18.58
CA THR A 80 -3.48 1.11 19.18
C THR A 80 -4.75 1.93 18.99
N LEU A 81 -5.44 1.76 17.85
CA LEU A 81 -6.68 2.46 17.51
C LEU A 81 -7.93 1.74 18.03
N GLU A 82 -7.77 0.58 18.69
CA GLU A 82 -8.88 -0.29 19.11
C GLU A 82 -9.85 -0.57 17.95
N ALA A 83 -9.28 -0.82 16.74
CA ALA A 83 -10.00 -0.91 15.47
C ALA A 83 -10.08 -2.35 14.92
N GLY A 84 -10.32 -3.30 15.80
CA GLY A 84 -10.56 -4.70 15.42
C GLY A 84 -11.92 -5.21 15.90
N PRO A 85 -12.51 -6.21 15.26
CA PRO A 85 -12.14 -6.79 13.96
C PRO A 85 -12.52 -5.90 12.77
N THR A 86 -11.57 -5.70 11.84
CA THR A 86 -11.69 -4.81 10.67
C THR A 86 -12.00 -5.56 9.37
N VAL A 87 -12.48 -4.86 8.35
CA VAL A 87 -12.36 -5.27 6.95
C VAL A 87 -11.04 -4.71 6.41
N ALA A 88 -10.08 -5.57 6.09
CA ALA A 88 -8.80 -5.16 5.52
C ALA A 88 -8.89 -5.13 4.00
N VAL A 89 -8.71 -3.94 3.41
CA VAL A 89 -8.74 -3.72 1.96
C VAL A 89 -7.34 -3.41 1.47
N GLY A 90 -6.86 -4.13 0.47
CA GLY A 90 -5.52 -3.90 -0.07
C GLY A 90 -5.44 -4.08 -1.57
N THR A 91 -4.56 -3.31 -2.22
CA THR A 91 -4.27 -3.46 -3.64
C THR A 91 -2.79 -3.75 -3.86
N SER A 92 -2.46 -4.61 -4.82
CA SER A 92 -1.09 -4.99 -5.17
C SER A 92 -0.30 -5.49 -3.94
N ALA A 93 0.77 -4.81 -3.54
CA ALA A 93 1.52 -5.11 -2.32
C ALA A 93 0.65 -5.00 -1.05
N GLY A 94 -0.27 -4.03 -1.00
CA GLY A 94 -1.23 -3.88 0.08
C GLY A 94 -2.17 -5.09 0.21
N ALA A 95 -2.55 -5.70 -0.90
CA ALA A 95 -3.34 -6.94 -0.91
C ALA A 95 -2.59 -8.10 -0.25
N THR A 96 -1.29 -8.25 -0.55
CA THR A 96 -0.44 -9.26 0.09
C THR A 96 -0.31 -9.01 1.60
N ILE A 97 -0.17 -7.75 2.00
CA ILE A 97 -0.11 -7.35 3.41
C ILE A 97 -1.44 -7.65 4.11
N ALA A 98 -2.59 -7.36 3.49
CA ALA A 98 -3.92 -7.64 4.05
C ALA A 98 -4.13 -9.14 4.30
N LEU A 99 -3.71 -9.98 3.35
CA LEU A 99 -3.77 -11.45 3.51
C LEU A 99 -2.86 -11.95 4.64
N ASP A 100 -1.64 -11.44 4.70
CA ASP A 100 -0.69 -11.82 5.76
C ASP A 100 -1.17 -11.36 7.15
N LEU A 101 -1.77 -10.17 7.25
CA LEU A 101 -2.42 -9.66 8.44
C LEU A 101 -3.55 -10.60 8.92
N ALA A 102 -4.44 -11.01 8.01
CA ALA A 102 -5.54 -11.89 8.34
C ALA A 102 -5.08 -13.28 8.84
N VAL A 103 -3.99 -13.80 8.26
CA VAL A 103 -3.40 -15.08 8.70
C VAL A 103 -2.74 -14.96 10.09
N ARG A 104 -2.07 -13.84 10.37
CA ARG A 104 -1.32 -13.64 11.63
C ARG A 104 -2.20 -13.17 12.78
N ARG A 105 -3.22 -12.38 12.48
CA ARG A 105 -4.10 -11.75 13.45
C ARG A 105 -5.57 -11.90 13.04
N PRO A 106 -6.08 -13.15 13.00
CA PRO A 106 -7.48 -13.42 12.67
C PRO A 106 -8.47 -12.77 13.65
N ASP A 107 -8.02 -12.42 14.84
CA ASP A 107 -8.75 -11.66 15.83
C ASP A 107 -9.02 -10.20 15.40
N LEU A 108 -8.12 -9.62 14.62
CA LEU A 108 -8.22 -8.25 14.11
C LEU A 108 -8.89 -8.12 12.74
N VAL A 109 -9.10 -9.22 12.02
CA VAL A 109 -9.60 -9.19 10.63
C VAL A 109 -10.81 -10.09 10.47
N ARG A 110 -11.97 -9.47 10.22
CA ARG A 110 -13.23 -10.21 9.94
C ARG A 110 -13.42 -10.55 8.45
N ALA A 111 -12.80 -9.76 7.55
CA ALA A 111 -12.86 -9.99 6.11
C ALA A 111 -11.67 -9.31 5.41
N VAL A 112 -11.31 -9.81 4.23
CA VAL A 112 -10.26 -9.24 3.38
C VAL A 112 -10.83 -8.97 2.00
N VAL A 113 -10.58 -7.76 1.49
CA VAL A 113 -10.84 -7.39 0.10
C VAL A 113 -9.48 -7.18 -0.59
N VAL A 114 -9.20 -7.97 -1.61
CA VAL A 114 -7.94 -7.93 -2.34
C VAL A 114 -8.16 -7.56 -3.80
N HIS A 115 -7.39 -6.59 -4.26
CA HIS A 115 -7.36 -6.20 -5.65
C HIS A 115 -5.94 -6.39 -6.19
N GLU A 116 -5.80 -7.15 -7.28
CA GLU A 116 -4.52 -7.39 -7.98
C GLU A 116 -3.35 -7.81 -7.07
N ALA A 117 -3.57 -8.74 -6.15
CA ALA A 117 -2.51 -9.21 -5.27
C ALA A 117 -1.29 -9.72 -6.06
N ALA A 118 -0.12 -9.15 -5.77
CA ALA A 118 1.13 -9.40 -6.53
C ALA A 118 1.74 -10.80 -6.32
N TRP A 119 1.05 -11.70 -5.60
CA TRP A 119 1.60 -13.02 -5.21
C TRP A 119 1.94 -13.93 -6.39
N ARG A 120 1.24 -13.82 -7.55
CA ARG A 120 1.57 -14.59 -8.75
C ARG A 120 2.92 -14.20 -9.34
N ALA A 121 3.22 -12.89 -9.36
CA ALA A 121 4.49 -12.39 -9.85
C ALA A 121 5.68 -12.81 -8.97
N LEU A 122 5.44 -12.97 -7.66
CA LEU A 122 6.46 -13.40 -6.70
C LEU A 122 6.68 -14.91 -6.74
N ARG A 123 5.64 -15.70 -7.02
CA ARG A 123 5.70 -17.17 -6.99
C ARG A 123 6.10 -17.78 -8.33
N HIS A 124 5.82 -17.10 -9.43
CA HIS A 124 6.14 -17.52 -10.80
C HIS A 124 6.67 -16.32 -11.59
N PRO A 125 7.93 -15.90 -11.34
CA PRO A 125 8.50 -14.79 -12.07
C PRO A 125 8.59 -15.16 -13.56
N SER A 126 7.91 -14.39 -14.40
CA SER A 126 8.08 -14.50 -15.85
C SER A 126 9.44 -13.93 -16.26
N ALA A 127 10.01 -14.40 -17.37
CA ALA A 127 11.26 -13.84 -17.90
C ALA A 127 11.15 -12.32 -18.13
N SER A 128 9.97 -11.84 -18.58
CA SER A 128 9.70 -10.41 -18.73
C SER A 128 9.66 -9.67 -17.40
N GLY A 129 9.11 -10.28 -16.35
CA GLY A 129 9.09 -9.71 -15.00
C GLY A 129 10.48 -9.59 -14.39
N VAL A 130 11.31 -10.62 -14.54
CA VAL A 130 12.71 -10.59 -14.10
C VAL A 130 13.50 -9.50 -14.83
N GLY A 131 13.36 -9.40 -16.14
CA GLY A 131 14.01 -8.36 -16.95
C GLY A 131 13.56 -6.95 -16.56
N THR A 132 12.27 -6.75 -16.32
CA THR A 132 11.71 -5.47 -15.85
C THR A 132 12.27 -5.07 -14.50
N LEU A 133 12.28 -5.97 -13.52
CA LEU A 133 12.84 -5.71 -12.20
C LEU A 133 14.33 -5.41 -12.24
N ALA A 134 15.10 -6.13 -13.06
CA ALA A 134 16.51 -5.87 -13.25
C ALA A 134 16.75 -4.47 -13.86
N ARG A 135 15.97 -4.09 -14.88
CA ARG A 135 16.04 -2.76 -15.50
C ARG A 135 15.67 -1.65 -14.50
N MET A 136 14.61 -1.84 -13.73
CA MET A 136 14.20 -0.88 -12.69
C MET A 136 15.32 -0.66 -11.67
N ARG A 137 15.92 -1.73 -11.16
CA ARG A 137 17.03 -1.65 -10.20
C ARG A 137 18.23 -0.93 -10.77
N TRP A 138 18.57 -1.21 -12.03
CA TRP A 138 19.67 -0.54 -12.73
C TRP A 138 19.38 0.97 -12.92
N LEU A 139 18.17 1.34 -13.33
CA LEU A 139 17.75 2.74 -13.47
C LEU A 139 17.77 3.47 -12.11
N ALA A 140 17.23 2.86 -11.08
CA ALA A 140 17.24 3.42 -9.72
C ALA A 140 18.67 3.59 -9.18
N TRP A 141 19.56 2.64 -9.44
CA TRP A 141 20.98 2.76 -9.08
C TRP A 141 21.67 3.93 -9.79
N ARG A 142 21.23 4.25 -11.02
CA ARG A 142 21.68 5.42 -11.78
C ARG A 142 21.01 6.73 -11.37
N GLY A 143 20.14 6.73 -10.36
CA GLY A 143 19.35 7.90 -9.95
C GLY A 143 18.21 8.28 -10.90
N ARG A 144 17.92 7.42 -11.89
CA ARG A 144 16.87 7.65 -12.92
C ARG A 144 15.53 7.10 -12.42
N TYR A 145 15.03 7.68 -11.31
CA TYR A 145 13.79 7.21 -10.66
C TYR A 145 12.53 7.33 -11.53
N PRO A 146 12.32 8.42 -12.30
CA PRO A 146 11.14 8.51 -13.18
C PRO A 146 11.08 7.38 -14.20
N GLU A 147 12.20 7.07 -14.86
CA GLU A 147 12.22 5.99 -15.85
C GLU A 147 12.12 4.59 -15.20
N ALA A 148 12.60 4.45 -13.96
CA ALA A 148 12.37 3.22 -13.21
C ALA A 148 10.88 3.02 -12.92
N ALA A 149 10.18 4.08 -12.49
CA ALA A 149 8.73 4.06 -12.27
C ALA A 149 7.96 3.79 -13.58
N GLU A 150 8.30 4.46 -14.66
CA GLU A 150 7.70 4.22 -15.98
C GLU A 150 7.88 2.76 -16.44
N THR A 151 9.07 2.19 -16.21
CA THR A 151 9.36 0.78 -16.54
C THR A 151 8.45 -0.16 -15.79
N LEU A 152 8.17 0.10 -14.50
CA LEU A 152 7.23 -0.68 -13.70
C LEU A 152 5.80 -0.53 -14.21
N LEU A 153 5.35 0.70 -14.40
CA LEU A 153 3.98 1.00 -14.83
C LEU A 153 3.65 0.36 -16.17
N ARG A 154 4.57 0.45 -17.14
CA ARG A 154 4.42 -0.22 -18.45
C ARG A 154 4.27 -1.73 -18.30
N TRP A 155 4.99 -2.34 -17.38
CA TRP A 155 4.90 -3.78 -17.15
C TRP A 155 3.62 -4.19 -16.41
N VAL A 156 3.24 -3.45 -15.35
CA VAL A 156 2.07 -3.76 -14.53
C VAL A 156 0.77 -3.59 -15.31
N TYR A 157 0.65 -2.52 -16.08
CA TYR A 157 -0.58 -2.20 -16.80
C TYR A 157 -0.60 -2.71 -18.23
N ALA A 158 0.46 -3.38 -18.69
CA ALA A 158 0.62 -3.82 -20.08
C ALA A 158 0.42 -2.71 -21.14
N TYR A 159 0.53 -1.44 -20.73
CA TYR A 159 0.37 -0.29 -21.60
C TYR A 159 1.62 -0.09 -22.44
N ARG A 160 1.56 -0.45 -23.71
CA ARG A 160 2.68 -0.26 -24.66
C ARG A 160 2.95 1.22 -24.99
N GLU A 161 1.98 2.11 -24.79
CA GLU A 161 2.03 3.50 -25.24
C GLU A 161 1.94 4.55 -24.11
N TRP A 162 1.96 4.09 -22.87
CA TRP A 162 1.78 4.99 -21.74
C TRP A 162 3.04 5.83 -21.47
N ARG A 163 2.88 7.16 -21.40
CA ARG A 163 3.95 8.10 -21.02
C ARG A 163 3.57 8.76 -19.70
N ILE A 164 4.59 9.17 -18.96
CA ILE A 164 4.41 9.86 -17.67
C ILE A 164 3.57 11.15 -17.84
N ASP A 165 3.67 11.77 -19.02
CA ASP A 165 2.90 12.95 -19.42
C ASP A 165 1.39 12.67 -19.56
N ASP A 166 0.99 11.41 -19.75
CA ASP A 166 -0.40 10.98 -19.89
C ASP A 166 -1.12 10.85 -18.53
N LEU A 167 -0.37 10.93 -17.41
CA LEU A 167 -0.93 10.92 -16.04
C LEU A 167 -1.73 12.18 -15.70
N GLY A 168 -1.93 13.07 -16.71
CA GLY A 168 -2.63 14.31 -16.49
C GLY A 168 -1.96 15.13 -15.39
N SER A 169 -2.35 16.35 -15.20
CA SER A 169 -1.80 17.32 -14.24
C SER A 169 -1.97 16.94 -12.75
N ALA A 170 -1.88 15.65 -12.39
CA ALA A 170 -1.66 15.23 -11.02
C ALA A 170 -0.31 15.81 -10.61
N SER A 171 -0.36 16.90 -9.85
CA SER A 171 0.83 17.61 -9.41
C SER A 171 1.73 16.63 -8.65
N PRO A 172 3.07 16.83 -8.67
CA PRO A 172 4.02 16.01 -7.89
C PRO A 172 3.72 15.96 -6.38
N GLN A 173 2.78 16.77 -5.90
CA GLN A 173 2.33 16.82 -4.51
C GLN A 173 1.28 15.75 -4.17
N SER A 174 0.79 14.97 -5.15
CA SER A 174 -0.19 13.90 -4.95
C SER A 174 0.41 12.49 -4.96
N TRP A 175 1.75 12.37 -4.97
CA TRP A 175 2.48 11.09 -4.90
C TRP A 175 3.26 10.93 -3.61
#